data_09c04dad3ef0e8e77f8b9a886a91a2dd
#
_entry.id   09c04dad3ef0e8e77f8b9a886a91a2dd
#
_cell.length_a   1.000
_cell.length_b   1.000
_cell.length_c   1.000
_cell.angle_alpha   90.00
_cell.angle_beta   90.00
_cell.angle_gamma   90.00
#
_symmetry.space_group_name_H-M   'P 1'
#
loop_
_entity.id
_entity.type
_entity.pdbx_description
1 polymer ?
#
loop_
_entity_poly.entity_id
_entity_poly.type
_entity_poly.pdbx_seq_one_letter_code
_entity_poly.pdbx_strand_id
1 'polypeptide(L)'
;MTSPTFVVLLPVKPPARGKSRLAVDPVRRRRLAAAFALDTAHACLSADRVRAVLAVTDDARFAADLRSAGCETIPDGVADDLNESLRQAAAEAHRRWPDAVPAALCADLPALSSSDLDAALAGACSPGAAFVADRDAVGTTLYVAPYDAFSPSFGLGSRAAHLAAGAVEIGGDLPTLRQDVDDSSDLEAARRLGLGPQTRLALT
;
A
#
# COMPACT_ATOMS: atom_id res chain seq x y z
N MET A 1 -22.60 -0.44 17.34
CA MET A 1 -21.14 -0.54 17.35
C MET A 1 -20.64 0.18 16.09
N THR A 2 -19.80 1.18 16.21
CA THR A 2 -19.17 1.85 15.05
C THR A 2 -18.25 0.85 14.35
N SER A 3 -18.30 0.81 13.02
CA SER A 3 -17.37 -0.01 12.22
C SER A 3 -15.92 0.42 12.50
N PRO A 4 -14.95 -0.49 12.56
CA PRO A 4 -13.56 -0.14 12.76
C PRO A 4 -13.06 0.76 11.63
N THR A 5 -12.22 1.73 11.97
CA THR A 5 -11.49 2.58 11.02
C THR A 5 -10.03 2.14 10.94
N PHE A 6 -9.37 2.43 9.83
CA PHE A 6 -8.03 1.96 9.55
C PHE A 6 -7.05 3.12 9.32
N VAL A 7 -5.81 2.93 9.72
CA VAL A 7 -4.70 3.77 9.28
C VAL A 7 -3.89 2.98 8.25
N VAL A 8 -3.86 3.48 7.03
CA VAL A 8 -3.06 2.87 5.96
C VAL A 8 -1.60 3.27 6.15
N LEU A 9 -0.74 2.27 6.28
CA LEU A 9 0.72 2.42 6.31
C LEU A 9 1.23 2.21 4.88
N LEU A 10 1.75 3.27 4.28
CA LEU A 10 2.17 3.29 2.90
C LEU A 10 3.70 3.43 2.81
N PRO A 11 4.46 2.32 2.73
CA PRO A 11 5.90 2.38 2.61
C PRO A 11 6.28 2.78 1.19
N VAL A 12 6.96 3.90 1.03
CA VAL A 12 7.35 4.42 -0.27
C VAL A 12 8.86 4.53 -0.34
N LYS A 13 9.49 3.56 -1.01
CA LYS A 13 10.93 3.66 -1.31
C LYS A 13 11.19 4.92 -2.14
N PRO A 14 12.37 5.57 -1.95
CA PRO A 14 12.74 6.68 -2.80
C PRO A 14 12.53 6.31 -4.28
N PRO A 15 11.81 7.11 -5.08
CA PRO A 15 11.47 6.77 -6.47
C PRO A 15 12.68 6.41 -7.33
N ALA A 16 13.89 6.84 -6.92
CA ALA A 16 15.15 6.50 -7.57
C ALA A 16 15.53 5.00 -7.47
N ARG A 17 14.99 4.26 -6.49
CA ARG A 17 15.31 2.83 -6.25
C ARG A 17 14.18 1.87 -6.68
N GLY A 18 13.00 2.41 -7.07
CA GLY A 18 11.82 1.60 -7.41
C GLY A 18 11.80 1.15 -8.88
N LYS A 19 11.07 0.04 -9.14
CA LYS A 19 10.61 -0.39 -10.47
C LYS A 19 11.69 -0.63 -11.51
N SER A 20 12.79 -1.30 -11.13
CA SER A 20 13.92 -1.59 -12.04
C SER A 20 13.53 -2.44 -13.27
N ARG A 21 12.43 -3.19 -13.21
CA ARG A 21 11.92 -4.04 -14.31
C ARG A 21 11.03 -3.29 -15.31
N LEU A 22 10.62 -2.06 -15.02
CA LEU A 22 9.96 -1.22 -16.02
C LEU A 22 10.97 -0.88 -17.13
N ALA A 23 10.64 -1.25 -18.36
CA ALA A 23 11.50 -1.05 -19.55
C ALA A 23 11.45 0.41 -20.04
N VAL A 24 11.78 1.36 -19.16
CA VAL A 24 11.84 2.80 -19.44
C VAL A 24 13.13 3.41 -18.88
N ASP A 25 13.50 4.58 -19.38
CA ASP A 25 14.68 5.29 -18.86
C ASP A 25 14.56 5.62 -17.37
N PRO A 26 15.68 5.85 -16.65
CA PRO A 26 15.67 6.07 -15.20
C PRO A 26 14.89 7.29 -14.74
N VAL A 27 14.76 8.35 -15.56
CA VAL A 27 14.03 9.57 -15.22
C VAL A 27 12.53 9.28 -15.27
N ARG A 28 12.08 8.65 -16.35
CA ARG A 28 10.68 8.25 -16.52
C ARG A 28 10.27 7.21 -15.47
N ARG A 29 11.15 6.27 -15.14
CA ARG A 29 10.91 5.28 -14.08
C ARG A 29 10.64 5.94 -12.73
N ARG A 30 11.47 6.92 -12.32
CA ARG A 30 11.26 7.68 -11.08
C ARG A 30 9.93 8.43 -11.09
N ARG A 31 9.61 9.07 -12.22
CA ARG A 31 8.35 9.79 -12.38
C ARG A 31 7.14 8.86 -12.25
N LEU A 32 7.19 7.67 -12.86
CA LEU A 32 6.14 6.66 -12.76
C LEU A 32 6.00 6.11 -11.34
N ALA A 33 7.10 5.76 -10.68
CA ALA A 33 7.07 5.26 -9.30
C ALA A 33 6.44 6.28 -8.33
N ALA A 34 6.78 7.57 -8.49
CA ALA A 34 6.15 8.64 -7.70
C ALA A 34 4.66 8.77 -8.03
N ALA A 35 4.28 8.70 -9.31
CA ALA A 35 2.90 8.79 -9.74
C ALA A 35 2.05 7.62 -9.21
N PHE A 36 2.57 6.39 -9.22
CA PHE A 36 1.89 5.22 -8.65
C PHE A 36 1.59 5.42 -7.18
N ALA A 37 2.59 5.84 -6.39
CA ALA A 37 2.41 6.06 -4.96
C ALA A 37 1.41 7.19 -4.66
N LEU A 38 1.40 8.27 -5.45
CA LEU A 38 0.42 9.35 -5.30
C LEU A 38 -0.99 8.91 -5.66
N ASP A 39 -1.19 8.13 -6.74
CA ASP A 39 -2.50 7.60 -7.10
C ASP A 39 -3.01 6.61 -6.04
N THR A 40 -2.13 5.73 -5.54
CA THR A 40 -2.45 4.82 -4.43
C THR A 40 -2.86 5.59 -3.17
N ALA A 41 -2.09 6.62 -2.81
CA ALA A 41 -2.40 7.47 -1.66
C ALA A 41 -3.75 8.19 -1.80
N HIS A 42 -4.06 8.74 -2.98
CA HIS A 42 -5.35 9.37 -3.26
C HIS A 42 -6.52 8.41 -3.12
N ALA A 43 -6.39 7.17 -3.63
CA ALA A 43 -7.42 6.14 -3.48
C ALA A 43 -7.64 5.80 -2.00
N CYS A 44 -6.56 5.68 -1.21
CA CYS A 44 -6.65 5.45 0.22
C CYS A 44 -7.35 6.59 0.96
N LEU A 45 -6.99 7.85 0.65
CA LEU A 45 -7.60 9.04 1.26
C LEU A 45 -9.08 9.21 0.90
N SER A 46 -9.52 8.59 -0.19
CA SER A 46 -10.91 8.61 -0.67
C SER A 46 -11.76 7.45 -0.15
N ALA A 47 -11.16 6.50 0.57
CA ALA A 47 -11.86 5.33 1.10
C ALA A 47 -12.57 5.67 2.42
N ASP A 48 -13.82 5.25 2.56
CA ASP A 48 -14.69 5.60 3.72
C ASP A 48 -14.18 5.00 5.04
N ARG A 49 -13.48 3.86 4.98
CA ARG A 49 -12.93 3.17 6.15
C ARG A 49 -11.55 3.65 6.57
N VAL A 50 -10.89 4.47 5.76
CA VAL A 50 -9.55 4.98 6.03
C VAL A 50 -9.65 6.30 6.79
N ARG A 51 -9.11 6.29 8.02
CA ARG A 51 -9.02 7.48 8.87
C ARG A 51 -7.86 8.38 8.48
N ALA A 52 -6.73 7.78 8.14
CA ALA A 52 -5.50 8.48 7.77
C ALA A 52 -4.60 7.58 6.93
N VAL A 53 -3.73 8.21 6.13
CA VAL A 53 -2.64 7.55 5.41
C VAL A 53 -1.33 8.03 6.01
N LEU A 54 -0.54 7.11 6.57
CA LEU A 54 0.79 7.35 7.11
C LEU A 54 1.83 6.83 6.12
N ALA A 55 2.36 7.73 5.30
CA ALA A 55 3.40 7.38 4.34
C ALA A 55 4.78 7.36 5.00
N VAL A 56 5.55 6.33 4.70
CA VAL A 56 6.88 6.09 5.25
C VAL A 56 7.92 6.26 4.16
N THR A 57 8.78 7.27 4.25
CA THR A 57 9.79 7.55 3.22
C THR A 57 10.92 8.43 3.74
N ASP A 58 12.16 8.15 3.34
CA ASP A 58 13.34 8.99 3.61
C ASP A 58 13.55 10.08 2.54
N ASP A 59 12.76 10.09 1.46
CA ASP A 59 12.81 11.15 0.47
C ASP A 59 12.03 12.39 0.95
N ALA A 60 12.74 13.37 1.49
CA ALA A 60 12.14 14.59 2.04
C ALA A 60 11.32 15.39 1.00
N ARG A 61 11.73 15.37 -0.27
CA ARG A 61 10.99 16.03 -1.35
C ARG A 61 9.68 15.30 -1.64
N PHE A 62 9.76 13.98 -1.80
CA PHE A 62 8.56 13.18 -2.05
C PHE A 62 7.61 13.16 -0.84
N ALA A 63 8.15 13.21 0.39
CA ALA A 63 7.35 13.40 1.60
C ALA A 63 6.54 14.71 1.58
N ALA A 64 7.10 15.79 0.99
CA ALA A 64 6.36 17.04 0.82
C ALA A 64 5.20 16.89 -0.19
N ASP A 65 5.41 16.17 -1.30
CA ASP A 65 4.36 15.89 -2.28
C ASP A 65 3.23 15.05 -1.67
N LEU A 66 3.56 14.02 -0.88
CA LEU A 66 2.59 13.18 -0.16
C LEU A 66 1.80 13.98 0.89
N ARG A 67 2.47 14.88 1.64
CA ARG A 67 1.75 15.79 2.56
C ARG A 67 0.81 16.72 1.83
N SER A 68 1.23 17.25 0.68
CA SER A 68 0.36 18.10 -0.15
C SER A 68 -0.86 17.35 -0.71
N ALA A 69 -0.74 16.02 -0.87
CA ALA A 69 -1.86 15.14 -1.22
C ALA A 69 -2.79 14.82 -0.03
N GLY A 70 -2.40 15.14 1.21
CA GLY A 70 -3.20 14.90 2.42
C GLY A 70 -2.69 13.77 3.31
N CYS A 71 -1.54 13.15 2.99
CA CYS A 71 -0.95 12.12 3.84
C CYS A 71 -0.22 12.72 5.05
N GLU A 72 -0.21 11.99 6.15
CA GLU A 72 0.82 12.13 7.17
C GLU A 72 2.11 11.44 6.71
N THR A 73 3.27 11.92 7.13
CA THR A 73 4.54 11.31 6.74
C THR A 73 5.47 11.11 7.93
N ILE A 74 6.22 10.02 7.90
CA ILE A 74 7.33 9.73 8.81
C ILE A 74 8.55 9.26 8.01
N PRO A 75 9.78 9.46 8.53
CA PRO A 75 10.97 8.85 7.94
C PRO A 75 10.91 7.33 8.06
N ASP A 76 11.58 6.62 7.16
CA ASP A 76 11.65 5.15 7.19
C ASP A 76 12.41 4.64 8.44
N GLY A 77 13.50 5.29 8.81
CA GLY A 77 14.24 4.99 10.03
C GLY A 77 14.94 3.62 10.06
N VAL A 78 14.67 2.75 9.08
CA VAL A 78 15.23 1.39 8.98
C VAL A 78 15.80 1.18 7.58
N ALA A 79 17.10 0.91 7.51
CA ALA A 79 17.73 0.61 6.22
C ALA A 79 17.33 -0.80 5.74
N ASP A 80 16.67 -0.86 4.59
CA ASP A 80 16.42 -2.08 3.80
C ASP A 80 15.57 -3.20 4.46
N ASP A 81 14.89 -2.95 5.59
CA ASP A 81 13.92 -3.88 6.19
C ASP A 81 12.50 -3.30 6.15
N LEU A 82 11.75 -3.64 5.10
CA LEU A 82 10.38 -3.21 4.91
C LEU A 82 9.45 -3.61 6.07
N ASN A 83 9.61 -4.80 6.60
CA ASN A 83 8.71 -5.33 7.63
C ASN A 83 8.97 -4.62 8.97
N GLU A 84 10.22 -4.33 9.29
CA GLU A 84 10.56 -3.53 10.48
C GLU A 84 10.08 -2.07 10.32
N SER A 85 10.27 -1.47 9.16
CA SER A 85 9.73 -0.15 8.83
C SER A 85 8.21 -0.09 9.06
N LEU A 86 7.47 -1.11 8.61
CA LEU A 86 6.02 -1.20 8.80
C LEU A 86 5.65 -1.41 10.29
N ARG A 87 6.42 -2.17 11.06
CA ARG A 87 6.18 -2.30 12.51
C ARG A 87 6.37 -0.97 13.25
N GLN A 88 7.40 -0.21 12.91
CA GLN A 88 7.62 1.14 13.47
C GLN A 88 6.51 2.11 13.06
N ALA A 89 6.08 2.05 11.81
CA ALA A 89 4.94 2.84 11.33
C ALA A 89 3.64 2.49 12.06
N ALA A 90 3.40 1.20 12.34
CA ALA A 90 2.23 0.75 13.11
C ALA A 90 2.27 1.26 14.56
N ALA A 91 3.46 1.28 15.20
CA ALA A 91 3.62 1.84 16.53
C ALA A 91 3.31 3.36 16.56
N GLU A 92 3.78 4.10 15.56
CA GLU A 92 3.47 5.53 15.44
C GLU A 92 2.00 5.77 15.10
N ALA A 93 1.39 4.94 14.25
CA ALA A 93 -0.03 4.99 13.95
C ALA A 93 -0.87 4.74 15.22
N HIS A 94 -0.53 3.73 16.01
CA HIS A 94 -1.21 3.44 17.27
C HIS A 94 -1.08 4.58 18.29
N ARG A 95 0.09 5.22 18.36
CA ARG A 95 0.32 6.40 19.20
C ARG A 95 -0.58 7.58 18.81
N ARG A 96 -0.79 7.81 17.51
CA ARG A 96 -1.60 8.93 17.00
C ARG A 96 -3.09 8.62 16.98
N TRP A 97 -3.45 7.39 16.65
CA TRP A 97 -4.84 6.93 16.45
C TRP A 97 -5.05 5.56 17.11
N PRO A 98 -5.10 5.52 18.46
CA PRO A 98 -5.14 4.26 19.22
C PRO A 98 -6.35 3.38 18.92
N ASP A 99 -7.45 3.96 18.44
CA ASP A 99 -8.68 3.23 18.11
C ASP A 99 -8.71 2.73 16.66
N ALA A 100 -7.71 3.05 15.85
CA ALA A 100 -7.66 2.63 14.45
C ALA A 100 -6.75 1.41 14.27
N VAL A 101 -7.13 0.55 13.32
CA VAL A 101 -6.38 -0.67 12.98
C VAL A 101 -5.33 -0.35 11.93
N PRO A 102 -4.05 -0.72 12.12
CA PRO A 102 -3.04 -0.54 11.10
C PRO A 102 -3.25 -1.49 9.90
N ALA A 103 -3.09 -0.95 8.70
CA ALA A 103 -3.22 -1.64 7.43
C ALA A 103 -2.03 -1.30 6.52
N ALA A 104 -1.09 -2.23 6.34
CA ALA A 104 0.03 -2.04 5.42
C ALA A 104 -0.41 -2.30 3.98
N LEU A 105 -0.11 -1.37 3.08
CA LEU A 105 -0.51 -1.40 1.69
C LEU A 105 0.69 -1.14 0.77
N CYS A 106 0.82 -1.91 -0.31
CA CYS A 106 1.78 -1.63 -1.37
C CYS A 106 1.51 -0.26 -2.01
N ALA A 107 2.56 0.51 -2.28
CA ALA A 107 2.45 1.87 -2.82
C ALA A 107 2.40 1.93 -4.37
N ASP A 108 2.35 0.80 -5.02
CA ASP A 108 2.46 0.64 -6.48
C ASP A 108 1.20 0.09 -7.13
N LEU A 109 0.05 0.57 -6.65
CA LEU A 109 -1.28 0.21 -7.11
C LEU A 109 -1.94 1.38 -7.87
N PRO A 110 -1.42 1.78 -9.05
CA PRO A 110 -1.86 3.00 -9.73
C PRO A 110 -3.30 2.97 -10.26
N ALA A 111 -3.94 1.82 -10.23
CA ALA A 111 -5.34 1.64 -10.60
C ALA A 111 -6.26 1.43 -9.39
N LEU A 112 -5.74 1.50 -8.17
CA LEU A 112 -6.52 1.25 -6.94
C LEU A 112 -7.78 2.11 -6.91
N SER A 113 -8.93 1.48 -6.67
CA SER A 113 -10.19 2.15 -6.34
C SER A 113 -10.43 2.16 -4.84
N SER A 114 -10.98 3.25 -4.32
CA SER A 114 -11.39 3.32 -2.91
C SER A 114 -12.43 2.24 -2.55
N SER A 115 -13.28 1.86 -3.49
CA SER A 115 -14.29 0.81 -3.29
C SER A 115 -13.70 -0.58 -3.06
N ASP A 116 -12.65 -0.97 -3.82
CA ASP A 116 -11.96 -2.25 -3.58
C ASP A 116 -11.26 -2.25 -2.22
N LEU A 117 -10.63 -1.12 -1.86
CA LEU A 117 -10.00 -0.98 -0.56
C LEU A 117 -11.03 -1.08 0.57
N ASP A 118 -12.16 -0.37 0.48
CA ASP A 118 -13.24 -0.43 1.47
C ASP A 118 -13.84 -1.83 1.59
N ALA A 119 -14.02 -2.54 0.48
CA ALA A 119 -14.50 -3.92 0.47
C ALA A 119 -13.51 -4.86 1.18
N ALA A 120 -12.20 -4.72 0.92
CA ALA A 120 -11.17 -5.50 1.59
C ALA A 120 -11.11 -5.20 3.10
N LEU A 121 -11.13 -3.93 3.48
CA LEU A 121 -11.12 -3.51 4.89
C LEU A 121 -12.39 -3.94 5.63
N ALA A 122 -13.54 -4.02 4.94
CA ALA A 122 -14.75 -4.62 5.51
C ALA A 122 -14.59 -6.11 5.80
N GLY A 123 -13.90 -6.84 4.92
CA GLY A 123 -13.57 -8.26 5.10
C GLY A 123 -12.54 -8.52 6.22
N ALA A 124 -11.71 -7.52 6.54
CA ALA A 124 -10.69 -7.60 7.58
C ALA A 124 -11.21 -7.37 9.01
N CYS A 125 -12.52 -7.25 9.22
CA CYS A 125 -13.12 -6.98 10.54
C CYS A 125 -13.10 -8.19 11.50
N SER A 126 -12.41 -9.27 11.18
CA SER A 126 -12.17 -10.41 12.10
C SER A 126 -11.09 -10.10 13.13
N PRO A 127 -11.09 -10.74 14.33
CA PRO A 127 -10.17 -10.40 15.41
C PRO A 127 -8.70 -10.81 15.18
N GLY A 128 -8.34 -11.26 13.98
CA GLY A 128 -6.99 -11.72 13.62
C GLY A 128 -6.37 -10.94 12.47
N ALA A 129 -5.18 -11.39 12.06
CA ALA A 129 -4.51 -10.86 10.89
C ALA A 129 -5.21 -11.33 9.60
N ALA A 130 -5.31 -10.42 8.63
CA ALA A 130 -5.88 -10.71 7.31
C ALA A 130 -5.04 -10.04 6.22
N PHE A 131 -5.10 -10.55 5.00
CA PHE A 131 -4.34 -9.99 3.88
C PHE A 131 -5.04 -10.20 2.53
N VAL A 132 -4.67 -9.40 1.55
CA VAL A 132 -5.06 -9.57 0.15
C VAL A 132 -3.82 -9.98 -0.64
N ALA A 133 -3.91 -11.09 -1.37
CA ALA A 133 -2.86 -11.51 -2.29
C ALA A 133 -2.82 -10.64 -3.54
N ASP A 134 -1.65 -10.53 -4.15
CA ASP A 134 -1.50 -9.95 -5.48
C ASP A 134 -2.25 -10.76 -6.55
N ARG A 135 -2.29 -10.27 -7.79
CA ARG A 135 -2.94 -10.93 -8.92
C ARG A 135 -2.39 -12.32 -9.20
N ASP A 136 -1.08 -12.51 -9.02
CA ASP A 136 -0.39 -13.76 -9.32
C ASP A 136 -0.48 -14.78 -8.16
N ALA A 137 -1.13 -14.40 -7.06
CA ALA A 137 -1.30 -15.21 -5.83
C ALA A 137 0.02 -15.70 -5.22
N VAL A 138 1.09 -14.90 -5.35
CA VAL A 138 2.43 -15.16 -4.80
C VAL A 138 2.80 -14.14 -3.73
N GLY A 139 2.51 -12.88 -3.98
CA GLY A 139 2.76 -11.75 -3.08
C GLY A 139 1.53 -11.34 -2.28
N THR A 140 1.65 -10.19 -1.63
CA THR A 140 0.61 -9.55 -0.82
C THR A 140 0.58 -8.07 -1.12
N THR A 141 -0.59 -7.52 -1.38
CA THR A 141 -0.77 -6.08 -1.61
C THR A 141 -1.28 -5.34 -0.38
N LEU A 142 -2.09 -5.99 0.46
CA LEU A 142 -2.63 -5.45 1.71
C LEU A 142 -2.44 -6.46 2.84
N TYR A 143 -1.97 -5.99 4.01
CA TYR A 143 -1.94 -6.75 5.26
C TYR A 143 -2.54 -5.92 6.40
N VAL A 144 -3.45 -6.51 7.15
CA VAL A 144 -4.19 -5.86 8.24
C VAL A 144 -4.13 -6.74 9.49
N ALA A 145 -3.86 -6.15 10.64
CA ALA A 145 -3.98 -6.84 11.93
C ALA A 145 -4.20 -5.82 13.05
N PRO A 146 -4.82 -6.20 14.19
CA PRO A 146 -4.76 -5.40 15.40
C PRO A 146 -3.30 -5.06 15.77
N TYR A 147 -3.07 -3.89 16.36
CA TYR A 147 -1.70 -3.43 16.65
C TYR A 147 -0.86 -4.47 17.41
N ASP A 148 -1.41 -5.08 18.44
CA ASP A 148 -0.71 -6.08 19.27
C ASP A 148 -0.36 -7.37 18.51
N ALA A 149 -0.99 -7.61 17.36
CA ALA A 149 -0.78 -8.77 16.49
C ALA A 149 -0.17 -8.36 15.13
N PHE A 150 0.25 -7.09 14.97
CA PHE A 150 0.74 -6.58 13.69
C PHE A 150 2.15 -7.08 13.38
N SER A 151 2.24 -8.14 12.58
CA SER A 151 3.49 -8.81 12.19
C SER A 151 3.52 -9.10 10.68
N PRO A 152 3.72 -8.08 9.84
CA PRO A 152 3.76 -8.24 8.39
C PRO A 152 4.98 -9.06 7.94
N SER A 153 4.85 -9.75 6.82
CA SER A 153 5.89 -10.58 6.19
C SER A 153 5.92 -10.32 4.68
N PHE A 154 6.00 -9.05 4.28
CA PHE A 154 6.15 -8.66 2.88
C PHE A 154 7.50 -9.10 2.32
N GLY A 155 7.54 -9.43 1.05
CA GLY A 155 8.71 -9.89 0.32
C GLY A 155 8.37 -11.05 -0.61
N LEU A 156 9.38 -11.74 -1.10
CA LEU A 156 9.21 -12.86 -2.01
C LEU A 156 8.39 -13.99 -1.33
N GLY A 157 7.27 -14.38 -1.96
CA GLY A 157 6.40 -15.43 -1.41
C GLY A 157 5.60 -14.98 -0.17
N SER A 158 5.36 -13.69 -0.01
CA SER A 158 4.67 -13.13 1.18
C SER A 158 3.28 -13.70 1.41
N ARG A 159 2.54 -14.12 0.38
CA ARG A 159 1.27 -14.82 0.55
C ARG A 159 1.44 -16.10 1.38
N ALA A 160 2.40 -16.94 1.02
CA ALA A 160 2.67 -18.19 1.76
C ALA A 160 3.16 -17.90 3.19
N ALA A 161 3.97 -16.87 3.40
CA ALA A 161 4.45 -16.47 4.72
C ALA A 161 3.30 -15.99 5.61
N HIS A 162 2.37 -15.17 5.12
CA HIS A 162 1.20 -14.73 5.87
C HIS A 162 0.26 -15.89 6.22
N LEU A 163 0.00 -16.81 5.27
CA LEU A 163 -0.78 -18.02 5.56
C LEU A 163 -0.14 -18.88 6.64
N ALA A 164 1.18 -19.09 6.57
CA ALA A 164 1.92 -19.87 7.57
C ALA A 164 1.89 -19.20 8.96
N ALA A 165 1.81 -17.87 9.02
CA ALA A 165 1.64 -17.10 10.25
C ALA A 165 0.18 -17.09 10.77
N GLY A 166 -0.76 -17.75 10.09
CA GLY A 166 -2.17 -17.84 10.50
C GLY A 166 -3.03 -16.65 10.07
N ALA A 167 -2.55 -15.78 9.19
CA ALA A 167 -3.37 -14.70 8.63
C ALA A 167 -4.41 -15.28 7.64
N VAL A 168 -5.60 -14.68 7.63
CA VAL A 168 -6.71 -15.10 6.76
C VAL A 168 -6.63 -14.32 5.43
N GLU A 169 -6.68 -15.04 4.32
CA GLU A 169 -6.74 -14.40 3.00
C GLU A 169 -8.15 -13.84 2.74
N ILE A 170 -8.23 -12.55 2.46
CA ILE A 170 -9.45 -11.86 2.06
C ILE A 170 -9.77 -12.22 0.62
N GLY A 171 -10.89 -12.90 0.42
CA GLY A 171 -11.42 -13.25 -0.90
C GLY A 171 -12.18 -12.08 -1.56
N GLY A 172 -12.85 -12.40 -2.67
CA GLY A 172 -13.69 -11.46 -3.41
C GLY A 172 -13.02 -10.88 -4.66
N ASP A 173 -13.85 -10.18 -5.43
CA ASP A 173 -13.43 -9.49 -6.66
C ASP A 173 -12.86 -8.12 -6.29
N LEU A 174 -11.55 -8.04 -6.17
CA LEU A 174 -10.78 -6.86 -5.77
C LEU A 174 -9.70 -6.55 -6.84
N PRO A 175 -10.08 -6.39 -8.11
CA PRO A 175 -9.13 -6.38 -9.21
C PRO A 175 -8.11 -5.24 -9.12
N THR A 176 -8.52 -4.07 -8.65
CA THR A 176 -7.64 -2.90 -8.57
C THR A 176 -6.70 -2.95 -7.36
N LEU A 177 -7.08 -3.65 -6.29
CA LEU A 177 -6.26 -3.84 -5.10
C LEU A 177 -5.23 -4.96 -5.29
N ARG A 178 -5.50 -5.94 -6.15
CA ARG A 178 -4.57 -7.05 -6.45
C ARG A 178 -3.54 -6.72 -7.53
N GLN A 179 -3.76 -5.63 -8.30
CA GLN A 179 -2.93 -5.29 -9.45
C GLN A 179 -1.85 -4.28 -9.07
N ASP A 180 -0.76 -4.76 -8.50
CA ASP A 180 0.48 -3.99 -8.38
C ASP A 180 1.22 -3.95 -9.73
N VAL A 181 2.16 -3.02 -9.84
CA VAL A 181 2.89 -2.79 -11.10
C VAL A 181 4.38 -2.95 -10.86
N ASP A 182 4.95 -4.07 -11.24
CA ASP A 182 6.39 -4.33 -11.19
C ASP A 182 7.08 -4.16 -12.54
N ASP A 183 6.38 -4.48 -13.62
CA ASP A 183 6.90 -4.40 -14.98
C ASP A 183 5.93 -3.77 -15.98
N SER A 184 6.28 -3.80 -17.27
CA SER A 184 5.47 -3.18 -18.33
C SER A 184 4.18 -3.95 -18.62
N SER A 185 4.13 -5.26 -18.39
CA SER A 185 2.89 -6.05 -18.58
C SER A 185 1.88 -5.76 -17.48
N ASP A 186 2.35 -5.55 -16.24
CA ASP A 186 1.52 -5.14 -15.11
C ASP A 186 0.94 -3.74 -15.33
N LEU A 187 1.76 -2.81 -15.86
CA LEU A 187 1.30 -1.47 -16.20
C LEU A 187 0.18 -1.50 -17.24
N GLU A 188 0.29 -2.36 -18.26
CA GLU A 188 -0.77 -2.53 -19.25
C GLU A 188 -2.03 -3.20 -18.64
N ALA A 189 -1.87 -4.11 -17.68
CA ALA A 189 -3.00 -4.67 -16.94
C ALA A 189 -3.68 -3.61 -16.07
N ALA A 190 -2.91 -2.82 -15.32
CA ALA A 190 -3.43 -1.70 -14.53
C ALA A 190 -4.13 -0.64 -15.40
N ARG A 191 -3.62 -0.38 -16.62
CA ARG A 191 -4.25 0.54 -17.59
C ARG A 191 -5.67 0.09 -17.97
N ARG A 192 -5.90 -1.20 -18.14
CA ARG A 192 -7.23 -1.74 -18.44
C ARG A 192 -8.21 -1.59 -17.28
N LEU A 193 -7.72 -1.56 -16.05
CA LEU A 193 -8.53 -1.33 -14.83
C LEU A 193 -8.84 0.16 -14.61
N GLY A 194 -8.06 1.06 -15.20
CA GLY A 194 -8.25 2.50 -15.07
C GLY A 194 -7.20 3.14 -14.15
N LEU A 195 -6.14 3.69 -14.75
CA LEU A 195 -5.06 4.38 -14.01
C LEU A 195 -5.54 5.66 -13.36
N GLY A 196 -4.96 6.00 -12.22
CA GLY A 196 -5.14 7.27 -11.55
C GLY A 196 -4.58 8.47 -12.36
N PRO A 197 -4.93 9.70 -11.97
CA PRO A 197 -4.59 10.90 -12.74
C PRO A 197 -3.09 11.18 -12.82
N GLN A 198 -2.33 10.90 -11.75
CA GLN A 198 -0.89 11.15 -11.71
C GLN A 198 -0.14 10.22 -12.68
N THR A 199 -0.54 8.95 -12.69
CA THR A 199 0.04 7.95 -13.59
C THR A 199 -0.29 8.26 -15.05
N ARG A 200 -1.54 8.64 -15.36
CA ARG A 200 -1.90 9.07 -16.72
C ARG A 200 -1.05 10.24 -17.19
N LEU A 201 -0.85 11.25 -16.33
CA LEU A 201 0.01 12.39 -16.63
C LEU A 201 1.49 12.01 -16.80
N ALA A 202 1.97 11.02 -16.03
CA ALA A 202 3.36 10.57 -16.13
C ALA A 202 3.64 9.74 -17.39
N LEU A 203 2.60 9.21 -18.04
CA LEU A 203 2.71 8.43 -19.28
C LEU A 203 2.72 9.28 -20.54
N THR A 204 2.25 10.54 -20.45
CA THR A 204 2.36 11.55 -21.53
C THR A 204 3.77 12.11 -21.60
#